data_a8fffd0e0ae1a15400a8e078d159438d
#
_entry.id   a8fffd0e0ae1a15400a8e078d159438d
#
_cell.length_a   1.000
_cell.length_b   1.000
_cell.length_c   1.000
_cell.angle_alpha   90.00
_cell.angle_beta   90.00
_cell.angle_gamma   90.00
#
_symmetry.space_group_name_H-M   'P 1'
#
loop_
_entity.id
_entity.type
_entity.pdbx_description
1 polymer ?
#
loop_
_entity_poly.entity_id
_entity_poly.type
_entity_poly.pdbx_seq_one_letter_code
_entity_poly.pdbx_strand_id
1 'polypeptide(L)'
;TEDRELFVKKLDEIDVKTIKSEAVNSIEDAAKAASELGYPIIIRAAYALGGLGSGFCDNEEELRVKAEKALSFSPQILVEKSLKGWKEIEYEVVRDRYDNCITVCNMENFDPLGIHTGESIVVAPSQTLTNSEYHKLRELAIRIIRHIGIVGECNVQYAFDPRSED
;
A
#
# COMPACT_ATOMS: atom_id res chain seq x y z
N THR A 1 6.26 8.52 9.65
CA THR A 1 5.65 7.36 8.97
C THR A 1 4.52 6.72 9.77
N GLU A 2 4.40 6.96 11.08
CA GLU A 2 3.29 6.44 11.90
C GLU A 2 1.96 7.13 11.57
N ASP A 3 2.01 8.42 11.24
CA ASP A 3 0.85 9.20 10.79
C ASP A 3 0.66 8.99 9.28
N ARG A 4 -0.39 8.22 8.92
CA ARG A 4 -0.68 7.85 7.53
C ARG A 4 -1.09 9.06 6.68
N GLU A 5 -1.86 9.99 7.24
CA GLU A 5 -2.33 11.16 6.50
C GLU A 5 -1.16 12.10 6.17
N LEU A 6 -0.28 12.33 7.14
CA LEU A 6 0.93 13.11 6.93
C LEU A 6 1.87 12.44 5.93
N PHE A 7 1.99 11.11 6.00
CA PHE A 7 2.79 10.33 5.05
C PHE A 7 2.29 10.48 3.61
N VAL A 8 0.98 10.34 3.39
CA VAL A 8 0.35 10.53 2.06
C VAL A 8 0.62 11.94 1.55
N LYS A 9 0.38 12.98 2.36
CA LYS A 9 0.67 14.38 1.98
C LYS A 9 2.13 14.58 1.58
N LYS A 10 3.06 13.96 2.31
CA LYS A 10 4.49 14.05 1.98
C LYS A 10 4.84 13.37 0.66
N LEU A 11 4.19 12.28 0.32
CA LEU A 11 4.38 11.62 -0.97
C LEU A 11 3.73 12.38 -2.12
N ASP A 12 2.58 13.00 -1.89
CA ASP A 12 1.92 13.88 -2.87
C ASP A 12 2.78 15.09 -3.25
N GLU A 13 3.59 15.65 -2.31
CA GLU A 13 4.53 16.75 -2.57
C GLU A 13 5.58 16.40 -3.66
N ILE A 14 5.80 15.13 -3.90
CA ILE A 14 6.78 14.61 -4.89
C ILE A 14 6.12 13.74 -5.97
N ASP A 15 4.81 13.88 -6.18
CA ASP A 15 4.04 13.13 -7.17
C ASP A 15 4.21 11.60 -7.08
N VAL A 16 4.25 11.08 -5.85
CA VAL A 16 4.30 9.63 -5.59
C VAL A 16 2.92 9.13 -5.27
N LYS A 17 2.41 8.23 -6.09
CA LYS A 17 1.10 7.62 -5.88
C LYS A 17 1.09 6.75 -4.63
N THR A 18 0.03 6.86 -3.85
CA THR A 18 -0.28 5.99 -2.72
C THR A 18 -1.58 5.24 -2.97
N ILE A 19 -1.81 4.17 -2.20
CA ILE A 19 -3.09 3.45 -2.25
C ILE A 19 -4.19 4.41 -1.82
N LYS A 20 -5.16 4.65 -2.71
CA LYS A 20 -6.32 5.49 -2.41
C LYS A 20 -7.17 4.82 -1.34
N SER A 21 -7.47 5.56 -0.30
CA SER A 21 -8.34 5.12 0.78
C SER A 21 -9.20 6.27 1.29
N GLU A 22 -10.43 5.95 1.68
CA GLU A 22 -11.36 6.88 2.31
C GLU A 22 -11.81 6.36 3.66
N ALA A 23 -11.83 7.23 4.65
CA ALA A 23 -12.37 6.95 5.98
C ALA A 23 -13.85 7.34 6.02
N VAL A 24 -14.73 6.40 6.32
CA VAL A 24 -16.18 6.60 6.29
C VAL A 24 -16.84 6.06 7.56
N ASN A 25 -18.00 6.62 7.90
CA ASN A 25 -18.73 6.32 9.13
C ASN A 25 -20.12 5.74 8.87
N SER A 26 -20.50 5.59 7.61
CA SER A 26 -21.80 5.02 7.20
C SER A 26 -21.66 4.05 6.03
N ILE A 27 -22.64 3.18 5.84
CA ILE A 27 -22.70 2.23 4.71
C ILE A 27 -22.87 3.00 3.39
N GLU A 28 -23.65 4.06 3.39
CA GLU A 28 -23.90 4.90 2.22
C GLU A 28 -22.65 5.60 1.74
N ASP A 29 -21.85 6.17 2.68
CA ASP A 29 -20.56 6.78 2.35
C ASP A 29 -19.56 5.72 1.86
N ALA A 30 -19.58 4.53 2.45
CA ALA A 30 -18.77 3.42 1.99
C ALA A 30 -19.11 3.00 0.54
N ALA A 31 -20.39 2.94 0.19
CA ALA A 31 -20.81 2.62 -1.17
C ALA A 31 -20.41 3.71 -2.17
N LYS A 32 -20.50 4.98 -1.78
CA LYS A 32 -20.05 6.11 -2.59
C LYS A 32 -18.53 6.05 -2.82
N ALA A 33 -17.76 5.91 -1.75
CA ALA A 33 -16.29 5.79 -1.83
C ALA A 33 -15.86 4.62 -2.71
N ALA A 34 -16.50 3.44 -2.56
CA ALA A 34 -16.22 2.28 -3.38
C ALA A 34 -16.54 2.49 -4.85
N SER A 35 -17.64 3.22 -5.17
CA SER A 35 -17.99 3.58 -6.55
C SER A 35 -16.94 4.48 -7.20
N GLU A 36 -16.36 5.42 -6.44
CA GLU A 36 -15.31 6.34 -6.91
C GLU A 36 -13.95 5.63 -7.07
N LEU A 37 -13.61 4.73 -6.14
CA LEU A 37 -12.39 3.93 -6.19
C LEU A 37 -12.42 2.83 -7.26
N GLY A 38 -13.61 2.32 -7.56
CA GLY A 38 -13.84 1.16 -8.42
C GLY A 38 -13.50 -0.17 -7.76
N TYR A 39 -14.34 -1.18 -7.99
CA TYR A 39 -14.12 -2.53 -7.46
C TYR A 39 -12.98 -3.26 -8.19
N PRO A 40 -12.32 -4.25 -7.55
CA PRO A 40 -12.52 -4.67 -6.17
C PRO A 40 -11.93 -3.66 -5.15
N ILE A 41 -12.51 -3.64 -3.96
CA ILE A 41 -12.04 -2.83 -2.83
C ILE A 41 -11.76 -3.71 -1.60
N ILE A 42 -11.07 -3.14 -0.62
CA ILE A 42 -10.89 -3.74 0.70
C ILE A 42 -11.49 -2.80 1.76
N ILE A 43 -12.21 -3.38 2.71
CA ILE A 43 -12.67 -2.68 3.91
C ILE A 43 -11.75 -3.05 5.07
N ARG A 44 -11.43 -2.07 5.91
CA ARG A 44 -10.73 -2.26 7.18
C ARG A 44 -11.40 -1.46 8.27
N ALA A 45 -11.64 -2.08 9.42
CA ALA A 45 -12.06 -1.35 10.60
C ALA A 45 -10.88 -0.48 11.11
N ALA A 46 -11.10 0.81 11.29
CA ALA A 46 -10.04 1.78 11.59
C ALA A 46 -9.34 1.51 12.94
N TYR A 47 -10.05 0.89 13.88
CA TYR A 47 -9.58 0.69 15.28
C TYR A 47 -9.61 -0.78 15.74
N ALA A 48 -9.78 -1.74 14.82
CA ALA A 48 -9.80 -3.15 15.19
C ALA A 48 -8.42 -3.78 15.21
N LEU A 49 -8.08 -4.42 16.31
CA LEU A 49 -6.90 -5.28 16.44
C LEU A 49 -7.16 -6.64 15.75
N GLY A 50 -6.16 -7.17 15.05
CA GLY A 50 -6.19 -8.55 14.54
C GLY A 50 -7.04 -8.77 13.28
N GLY A 51 -7.31 -7.73 12.47
CA GLY A 51 -7.99 -7.91 11.18
C GLY A 51 -9.50 -8.19 11.25
N LEU A 52 -10.10 -8.14 12.43
CA LEU A 52 -11.55 -8.25 12.63
C LEU A 52 -12.25 -7.11 11.88
N GLY A 53 -13.22 -7.45 11.02
CA GLY A 53 -13.95 -6.48 10.22
C GLY A 53 -13.23 -6.02 8.94
N SER A 54 -12.14 -6.69 8.54
CA SER A 54 -11.49 -6.47 7.24
C SER A 54 -11.97 -7.49 6.20
N GLY A 55 -12.05 -7.08 4.94
CA GLY A 55 -12.41 -8.00 3.88
C GLY A 55 -12.41 -7.37 2.49
N PHE A 56 -12.15 -8.23 1.48
CA PHE A 56 -12.28 -7.84 0.07
C PHE A 56 -13.75 -7.84 -0.33
N CYS A 57 -14.12 -6.89 -1.19
CA CYS A 57 -15.45 -6.78 -1.79
C CYS A 57 -15.28 -6.64 -3.29
N ASP A 58 -15.90 -7.53 -4.04
CA ASP A 58 -15.86 -7.51 -5.50
C ASP A 58 -17.03 -6.70 -6.09
N ASN A 59 -18.05 -6.39 -5.28
CA ASN A 59 -19.25 -5.65 -5.66
C ASN A 59 -19.89 -4.92 -4.47
N GLU A 60 -20.92 -4.10 -4.75
CA GLU A 60 -21.60 -3.31 -3.74
C GLU A 60 -22.38 -4.15 -2.72
N GLU A 61 -22.94 -5.29 -3.13
CA GLU A 61 -23.70 -6.17 -2.23
C GLU A 61 -22.80 -6.72 -1.13
N GLU A 62 -21.62 -7.22 -1.51
CA GLU A 62 -20.61 -7.69 -0.55
C GLU A 62 -20.10 -6.55 0.34
N LEU A 63 -19.93 -5.36 -0.25
CA LEU A 63 -19.52 -4.18 0.50
C LEU A 63 -20.51 -3.89 1.62
N ARG A 64 -21.82 -3.79 1.33
CA ARG A 64 -22.85 -3.43 2.30
C ARG A 64 -22.87 -4.40 3.48
N VAL A 65 -22.82 -5.71 3.22
CA VAL A 65 -22.79 -6.75 4.26
C VAL A 65 -21.55 -6.62 5.14
N LYS A 66 -20.36 -6.43 4.53
CA LYS A 66 -19.10 -6.33 5.28
C LYS A 66 -18.97 -4.99 6.01
N ALA A 67 -19.44 -3.89 5.41
CA ALA A 67 -19.44 -2.57 6.04
C ALA A 67 -20.35 -2.53 7.27
N GLU A 68 -21.55 -3.11 7.21
CA GLU A 68 -22.45 -3.24 8.35
C GLU A 68 -21.76 -3.97 9.51
N LYS A 69 -21.14 -5.11 9.21
CA LYS A 69 -20.38 -5.86 10.20
C LYS A 69 -19.21 -5.07 10.77
N ALA A 70 -18.41 -4.40 9.92
CA ALA A 70 -17.26 -3.65 10.37
C ALA A 70 -17.64 -2.44 11.22
N LEU A 71 -18.72 -1.72 10.86
CA LEU A 71 -19.25 -0.58 11.61
C LEU A 71 -19.88 -0.99 12.95
N SER A 72 -20.28 -2.26 13.13
CA SER A 72 -20.73 -2.76 14.43
C SER A 72 -19.61 -2.86 15.47
N PHE A 73 -18.34 -2.95 15.03
CA PHE A 73 -17.15 -3.06 15.88
C PHE A 73 -16.32 -1.76 15.95
N SER A 74 -16.48 -0.89 14.97
CA SER A 74 -15.68 0.33 14.86
C SER A 74 -16.57 1.49 14.40
N PRO A 75 -16.47 2.69 14.99
CA PRO A 75 -17.23 3.85 14.53
C PRO A 75 -16.81 4.35 13.16
N GLN A 76 -15.68 3.88 12.65
CA GLN A 76 -15.13 4.27 11.37
C GLN A 76 -14.50 3.07 10.66
N ILE A 77 -14.68 3.00 9.36
CA ILE A 77 -14.03 2.04 8.48
C ILE A 77 -13.24 2.76 7.38
N LEU A 78 -12.20 2.10 6.89
CA LEU A 78 -11.44 2.53 5.72
C LEU A 78 -11.91 1.73 4.51
N VAL A 79 -12.23 2.42 3.42
CA VAL A 79 -12.50 1.83 2.11
C VAL A 79 -11.29 2.11 1.25
N GLU A 80 -10.62 1.06 0.79
CA GLU A 80 -9.36 1.15 0.05
C GLU A 80 -9.47 0.43 -1.29
N LYS A 81 -8.77 0.95 -2.31
CA LYS A 81 -8.62 0.23 -3.57
C LYS A 81 -7.91 -1.10 -3.33
N SER A 82 -8.48 -2.20 -3.79
CA SER A 82 -7.81 -3.50 -3.73
C SER A 82 -6.72 -3.58 -4.79
N LEU A 83 -5.52 -3.93 -4.36
CA LEU A 83 -4.37 -4.21 -5.23
C LEU A 83 -4.08 -5.72 -5.31
N LYS A 84 -5.11 -6.54 -5.08
CA LYS A 84 -5.00 -8.01 -5.19
C LYS A 84 -4.49 -8.39 -6.58
N GLY A 85 -3.43 -9.20 -6.62
CA GLY A 85 -2.79 -9.63 -7.85
C GLY A 85 -1.68 -8.70 -8.37
N TRP A 86 -1.45 -7.56 -7.74
CA TRP A 86 -0.29 -6.73 -8.00
C TRP A 86 0.95 -7.36 -7.37
N LYS A 87 2.12 -7.06 -7.93
CA LYS A 87 3.40 -7.48 -7.36
C LYS A 87 3.74 -6.64 -6.15
N GLU A 88 4.34 -7.25 -5.15
CA GLU A 88 4.97 -6.54 -4.04
C GLU A 88 6.48 -6.52 -4.27
N ILE A 89 7.01 -5.31 -4.44
CA ILE A 89 8.43 -5.06 -4.67
C ILE A 89 8.95 -4.23 -3.50
N GLU A 90 10.10 -4.60 -2.97
CA GLU A 90 10.69 -3.93 -1.82
C GLU A 90 12.11 -3.47 -2.14
N TYR A 91 12.50 -2.33 -1.56
CA TYR A 91 13.86 -1.82 -1.58
C TYR A 91 14.34 -1.51 -0.18
N GLU A 92 15.47 -2.11 0.19
CA GLU A 92 16.20 -1.73 1.38
C GLU A 92 17.11 -0.55 1.06
N VAL A 93 16.90 0.57 1.76
CA VAL A 93 17.61 1.83 1.52
C VAL A 93 18.33 2.23 2.78
N VAL A 94 19.60 2.63 2.65
CA VAL A 94 20.38 3.21 3.75
C VAL A 94 20.80 4.62 3.37
N ARG A 95 20.54 5.57 4.26
CA ARG A 95 20.96 6.96 4.10
C ARG A 95 21.65 7.47 5.37
N ASP A 96 22.79 8.12 5.21
CA ASP A 96 23.48 8.77 6.30
C ASP A 96 23.08 10.25 6.45
N ARG A 97 23.57 10.90 7.49
CA ARG A 97 23.32 12.33 7.76
C ARG A 97 23.99 13.29 6.76
N TYR A 98 24.88 12.80 5.91
CA TYR A 98 25.57 13.58 4.87
C TYR A 98 24.92 13.41 3.49
N ASP A 99 23.75 12.76 3.45
CA ASP A 99 22.97 12.46 2.24
C ASP A 99 23.62 11.42 1.31
N ASN A 100 24.58 10.63 1.79
CA ASN A 100 24.95 9.42 1.07
C ASN A 100 23.79 8.43 1.18
N CYS A 101 23.21 8.05 0.03
CA CYS A 101 22.02 7.23 -0.02
C CYS A 101 22.24 6.09 -1.02
N ILE A 102 22.07 4.86 -0.55
CA ILE A 102 22.22 3.65 -1.38
C ILE A 102 21.00 2.74 -1.22
N THR A 103 20.67 2.01 -2.25
CA THR A 103 19.83 0.82 -2.15
C THR A 103 20.71 -0.39 -1.93
N VAL A 104 20.52 -1.07 -0.81
CA VAL A 104 21.31 -2.25 -0.42
C VAL A 104 20.92 -3.44 -1.29
N CYS A 105 19.62 -3.69 -1.40
CA CYS A 105 19.05 -4.70 -2.27
C CYS A 105 17.63 -4.31 -2.68
N ASN A 106 17.11 -5.00 -3.68
CA ASN A 106 15.69 -5.06 -3.94
C ASN A 106 15.21 -6.51 -3.80
N MET A 107 13.93 -6.66 -3.50
CA MET A 107 13.29 -7.94 -3.26
C MET A 107 11.92 -7.95 -3.93
N GLU A 108 11.41 -9.12 -4.23
CA GLU A 108 10.02 -9.31 -4.61
C GLU A 108 9.39 -10.45 -3.83
N ASN A 109 8.14 -10.30 -3.45
CA ASN A 109 7.34 -11.37 -2.92
C ASN A 109 6.87 -12.26 -4.06
N PHE A 110 7.10 -13.58 -3.93
CA PHE A 110 6.69 -14.56 -4.94
C PHE A 110 5.17 -14.59 -5.10
N ASP A 111 4.46 -14.44 -3.98
CA ASP A 111 3.01 -14.36 -3.96
C ASP A 111 2.54 -12.92 -4.22
N PRO A 112 1.47 -12.73 -5.01
CA PRO A 112 0.94 -11.40 -5.27
C PRO A 112 0.34 -10.77 -4.00
N LEU A 113 0.20 -9.45 -4.01
CA LEU A 113 -0.46 -8.69 -2.94
C LEU A 113 -1.83 -9.28 -2.56
N GLY A 114 -2.09 -9.36 -1.25
CA GLY A 114 -3.28 -9.96 -0.66
C GLY A 114 -3.00 -11.23 0.14
N ILE A 115 -1.79 -11.77 0.06
CA ILE A 115 -1.27 -12.81 0.94
C ILE A 115 -0.45 -12.15 2.04
N HIS A 116 -0.49 -12.68 3.26
CA HIS A 116 0.22 -12.09 4.39
C HIS A 116 1.74 -12.16 4.15
N THR A 117 2.45 -11.04 4.25
CA THR A 117 3.90 -10.94 3.97
C THR A 117 4.75 -11.91 4.78
N GLY A 118 4.34 -12.25 6.02
CA GLY A 118 5.02 -13.24 6.86
C GLY A 118 4.88 -14.69 6.39
N GLU A 119 4.02 -14.96 5.41
CA GLU A 119 3.76 -16.30 4.85
C GLU A 119 4.22 -16.41 3.39
N SER A 120 4.70 -15.31 2.79
CA SER A 120 5.17 -15.24 1.41
C SER A 120 6.67 -15.58 1.31
N ILE A 121 7.05 -16.15 0.19
CA ILE A 121 8.47 -16.35 -0.16
C ILE A 121 8.99 -15.06 -0.76
N VAL A 122 10.07 -14.53 -0.18
CA VAL A 122 10.77 -13.34 -0.67
C VAL A 122 12.01 -13.75 -1.45
N VAL A 123 12.17 -13.19 -2.64
CA VAL A 123 13.32 -13.45 -3.52
C VAL A 123 14.15 -12.18 -3.66
N ALA A 124 15.43 -12.26 -3.38
CA ALA A 124 16.41 -11.19 -3.55
C ALA A 124 17.58 -11.65 -4.43
N PRO A 125 17.95 -10.90 -5.48
CA PRO A 125 17.27 -9.74 -6.03
C PRO A 125 15.95 -10.12 -6.73
N SER A 126 15.08 -9.11 -7.00
CA SER A 126 13.85 -9.33 -7.78
C SER A 126 14.18 -9.93 -9.15
N GLN A 127 13.34 -10.88 -9.60
CA GLN A 127 13.60 -11.66 -10.83
C GLN A 127 12.70 -11.24 -11.99
N THR A 128 11.60 -10.53 -11.74
CA THR A 128 10.56 -10.26 -12.74
C THR A 128 10.46 -8.81 -13.18
N LEU A 129 11.33 -7.94 -12.67
CA LEU A 129 11.42 -6.54 -13.12
C LEU A 129 12.31 -6.44 -14.38
N THR A 130 11.87 -5.62 -15.32
CA THR A 130 12.74 -5.14 -16.39
C THR A 130 13.81 -4.19 -15.83
N ASN A 131 14.88 -3.96 -16.59
CA ASN A 131 15.91 -3.01 -16.17
C ASN A 131 15.36 -1.58 -15.97
N SER A 132 14.41 -1.17 -16.81
CA SER A 132 13.74 0.14 -16.69
C SER A 132 12.93 0.25 -15.40
N GLU A 133 12.10 -0.74 -15.12
CA GLU A 133 11.29 -0.80 -13.88
C GLU A 133 12.16 -0.82 -12.63
N TYR A 134 13.23 -1.63 -12.65
CA TYR A 134 14.20 -1.67 -11.56
C TYR A 134 14.77 -0.29 -11.24
N HIS A 135 15.25 0.43 -12.26
CA HIS A 135 15.83 1.76 -12.05
C HIS A 135 14.79 2.80 -11.64
N LYS A 136 13.59 2.77 -12.25
CA LYS A 136 12.46 3.65 -11.89
C LYS A 136 12.12 3.53 -10.40
N LEU A 137 11.91 2.31 -9.91
CA LEU A 137 11.57 2.05 -8.51
C LEU A 137 12.72 2.39 -7.56
N ARG A 138 13.97 2.08 -7.96
CA ARG A 138 15.16 2.45 -7.19
C ARG A 138 15.30 3.96 -7.01
N GLU A 139 15.17 4.73 -8.07
CA GLU A 139 15.23 6.19 -8.02
C GLU A 139 14.11 6.76 -7.17
N LEU A 140 12.92 6.18 -7.29
CA LEU A 140 11.78 6.55 -6.50
C LEU A 140 12.01 6.29 -4.99
N ALA A 141 12.57 5.14 -4.62
CA ALA A 141 12.92 4.81 -3.24
C ALA A 141 13.88 5.85 -2.64
N ILE A 142 14.95 6.17 -3.35
CA ILE A 142 15.93 7.17 -2.92
C ILE A 142 15.27 8.55 -2.76
N ARG A 143 14.42 8.95 -3.70
CA ARG A 143 13.69 10.22 -3.67
C ARG A 143 12.75 10.31 -2.48
N ILE A 144 12.01 9.25 -2.17
CA ILE A 144 11.13 9.16 -1.01
C ILE A 144 11.92 9.33 0.29
N ILE A 145 12.99 8.56 0.47
CA ILE A 145 13.79 8.56 1.70
C ILE A 145 14.43 9.94 1.94
N ARG A 146 14.93 10.58 0.89
CA ARG A 146 15.47 11.95 0.96
C ARG A 146 14.40 12.99 1.31
N HIS A 147 13.23 12.89 0.66
CA HIS A 147 12.13 13.84 0.87
C HIS A 147 11.57 13.76 2.29
N ILE A 148 11.38 12.57 2.82
CA ILE A 148 10.92 12.35 4.19
C ILE A 148 12.02 12.71 5.21
N GLY A 149 13.28 12.68 4.79
CA GLY A 149 14.43 13.02 5.65
C GLY A 149 14.88 11.89 6.57
N ILE A 150 14.61 10.64 6.20
CA ILE A 150 15.01 9.47 6.98
C ILE A 150 16.55 9.36 6.96
N VAL A 151 17.13 9.11 8.13
CA VAL A 151 18.54 8.76 8.32
C VAL A 151 18.62 7.40 9.00
N GLY A 152 19.40 6.51 8.42
CA GLY A 152 19.48 5.11 8.82
C GLY A 152 18.98 4.19 7.74
N GLU A 153 18.56 3.02 8.13
CA GLU A 153 17.98 1.99 7.26
C GLU A 153 16.47 2.19 7.18
N CYS A 154 15.91 1.94 6.00
CA CYS A 154 14.47 2.01 5.75
C CYS A 154 14.05 1.09 4.60
N ASN A 155 13.00 0.33 4.82
CA ASN A 155 12.34 -0.46 3.79
C ASN A 155 11.29 0.39 3.06
N VAL A 156 11.28 0.35 1.73
CA VAL A 156 10.25 0.95 0.87
C VAL A 156 9.55 -0.15 0.09
N GLN A 157 8.25 -0.30 0.34
CA GLN A 157 7.41 -1.31 -0.30
C GLN A 157 6.53 -0.67 -1.37
N TYR A 158 6.49 -1.31 -2.52
CA TYR A 158 5.69 -0.91 -3.68
C TYR A 158 4.64 -1.95 -4.01
N ALA A 159 3.45 -1.48 -4.33
CA ALA A 159 2.51 -2.25 -5.14
C ALA A 159 2.74 -1.89 -6.61
N PHE A 160 3.07 -2.85 -7.42
CA PHE A 160 3.38 -2.67 -8.83
C PHE A 160 2.39 -3.46 -9.70
N ASP A 161 1.65 -2.77 -10.58
CA ASP A 161 0.71 -3.44 -11.49
C ASP A 161 1.47 -4.19 -12.60
N PRO A 162 1.39 -5.53 -12.66
CA PRO A 162 2.09 -6.30 -13.69
C PRO A 162 1.58 -6.09 -15.12
N ARG A 163 0.47 -5.34 -15.28
CA ARG A 163 -0.20 -5.09 -16.56
C ARG A 163 0.00 -3.66 -17.07
N SER A 164 0.56 -2.81 -16.26
CA SER A 164 0.81 -1.39 -16.59
C SER A 164 2.12 -0.95 -15.94
N GLU A 165 2.49 0.32 -16.12
CA GLU A 165 3.66 0.91 -15.47
C GLU A 165 3.32 1.64 -14.14
N ASP A 166 2.13 1.41 -13.60
CA ASP A 166 1.68 1.99 -12.33
C ASP A 166 2.19 1.24 -11.10
#